data_1ebae8dcfcf6769235b4f2be82081367
#
_entry.id   1ebae8dcfcf6769235b4f2be82081367
#
_cell.length_a   1.000
_cell.length_b   1.000
_cell.length_c   1.000
_cell.angle_alpha   90.00
_cell.angle_beta   90.00
_cell.angle_gamma   90.00
#
_symmetry.space_group_name_H-M   'P 1'
#
loop_
_entity.id
_entity.type
_entity.pdbx_description
1 polymer ?
#
loop_
_entity_poly.entity_id
_entity_poly.type
_entity_poly.pdbx_seq_one_letter_code
_entity_poly.pdbx_strand_id
1 'polypeptide(L)'
;MRKLKNVLRASSCCAFSILMCLPAAGQNAWSEADCVTLLDSTSVTVQPNGSGSFAVYKSFKVQTPKGAVNNHVIKYDYDPLTAFARFKQVTVQRANGETMQVDVTKTCDYAAPARAIYWGARQIMLELGRLEPGDVVSYEISKKGFTYALL
;
A
#
# COMPACT_ATOMS: atom_id res chain seq x y z
N MET A 1 0.66 -92.39 13.04
CA MET A 1 -0.64 -91.74 12.81
C MET A 1 -0.71 -90.43 13.55
N ARG A 2 -0.41 -89.30 12.94
CA ARG A 2 -0.63 -87.98 13.55
C ARG A 2 -1.07 -87.02 12.45
N LYS A 3 -2.31 -86.52 12.63
CA LYS A 3 -2.92 -85.55 11.70
C LYS A 3 -2.34 -84.18 11.95
N LEU A 4 -1.73 -83.56 10.94
CA LEU A 4 -1.33 -82.16 10.94
C LEU A 4 -2.57 -81.31 10.61
N LYS A 5 -2.93 -80.38 11.49
CA LYS A 5 -3.94 -79.37 11.23
C LYS A 5 -3.20 -78.14 10.66
N ASN A 6 -3.51 -77.79 9.43
CA ASN A 6 -3.07 -76.54 8.84
C ASN A 6 -3.90 -75.40 9.40
N VAL A 7 -3.24 -74.47 10.07
CA VAL A 7 -3.81 -73.19 10.53
C VAL A 7 -3.45 -72.15 9.44
N LEU A 8 -4.41 -71.75 8.64
CA LEU A 8 -4.29 -70.57 7.79
C LEU A 8 -4.27 -69.32 8.68
N ARG A 9 -3.16 -68.63 8.74
CA ARG A 9 -3.10 -67.26 9.22
C ARG A 9 -3.47 -66.30 8.11
N ALA A 10 -4.64 -65.70 8.17
CA ALA A 10 -4.99 -64.54 7.37
C ALA A 10 -4.22 -63.31 7.88
N SER A 11 -3.25 -62.86 7.11
CA SER A 11 -2.55 -61.59 7.36
C SER A 11 -3.39 -60.47 6.80
N SER A 12 -4.07 -59.77 7.72
CA SER A 12 -4.81 -58.53 7.40
C SER A 12 -3.82 -57.38 7.19
N CYS A 13 -3.59 -57.06 5.92
CA CYS A 13 -2.78 -55.91 5.55
C CYS A 13 -3.64 -54.64 5.65
N CYS A 14 -3.65 -53.98 6.82
CA CYS A 14 -4.20 -52.63 6.97
C CYS A 14 -3.30 -51.65 6.22
N ALA A 15 -3.69 -51.33 4.98
CA ALA A 15 -3.12 -50.20 4.25
C ALA A 15 -3.55 -48.89 4.93
N PHE A 16 -2.65 -48.31 5.74
CA PHE A 16 -2.83 -47.01 6.35
C PHE A 16 -2.56 -45.94 5.27
N SER A 17 -3.63 -45.54 4.58
CA SER A 17 -3.54 -44.38 3.65
C SER A 17 -3.31 -43.11 4.45
N ILE A 18 -2.05 -42.68 4.56
CA ILE A 18 -1.72 -41.36 5.06
C ILE A 18 -2.12 -40.36 3.97
N LEU A 19 -3.29 -39.78 4.14
CA LEU A 19 -3.73 -38.63 3.35
C LEU A 19 -2.85 -37.44 3.77
N MET A 20 -1.76 -37.20 3.01
CA MET A 20 -0.96 -35.98 3.14
C MET A 20 -1.83 -34.81 2.77
N CYS A 21 -2.40 -34.15 3.79
CA CYS A 21 -2.97 -32.82 3.67
C CYS A 21 -1.80 -31.85 3.43
N LEU A 22 -1.47 -31.60 2.15
CA LEU A 22 -0.59 -30.52 1.76
C LEU A 22 -1.30 -29.24 2.24
N PRO A 23 -0.69 -28.41 3.13
CA PRO A 23 -1.20 -27.09 3.37
C PRO A 23 -1.16 -26.38 2.02
N ALA A 24 -2.32 -26.01 1.49
CA ALA A 24 -2.40 -25.04 0.42
C ALA A 24 -1.80 -23.74 0.99
N ALA A 25 -0.50 -23.56 0.78
CA ALA A 25 0.14 -22.27 0.98
C ALA A 25 -0.54 -21.34 -0.02
N GLY A 26 -1.60 -20.67 0.43
CA GLY A 26 -2.14 -19.52 -0.27
C GLY A 26 -0.98 -18.57 -0.42
N GLN A 27 -0.38 -18.53 -1.60
CA GLN A 27 0.62 -17.53 -1.94
C GLN A 27 -0.12 -16.20 -1.80
N ASN A 28 0.17 -15.50 -0.71
CA ASN A 28 -0.31 -14.14 -0.54
C ASN A 28 0.32 -13.34 -1.68
N ALA A 29 -0.46 -12.98 -2.70
CA ALA A 29 -0.02 -12.15 -3.82
C ALA A 29 0.63 -10.83 -3.34
N TRP A 30 0.36 -10.45 -2.11
CA TRP A 30 0.94 -9.32 -1.39
C TRP A 30 2.41 -9.50 -0.99
N SER A 31 2.93 -10.73 -0.91
CA SER A 31 4.34 -11.00 -0.54
C SER A 31 5.32 -10.66 -1.64
N GLU A 32 4.87 -10.57 -2.91
CA GLU A 32 5.67 -10.24 -4.08
C GLU A 32 5.56 -8.77 -4.50
N ALA A 33 4.65 -8.01 -3.87
CA ALA A 33 4.46 -6.60 -4.18
C ALA A 33 5.64 -5.76 -3.69
N ASP A 34 6.10 -4.81 -4.49
CA ASP A 34 7.17 -3.87 -4.10
C ASP A 34 6.76 -3.02 -2.89
N CYS A 35 5.47 -2.65 -2.80
CA CYS A 35 4.87 -1.93 -1.67
C CYS A 35 3.44 -2.41 -1.44
N VAL A 36 2.97 -2.33 -0.19
CA VAL A 36 1.57 -2.61 0.19
C VAL A 36 0.92 -1.37 0.76
N THR A 37 -0.22 -0.98 0.22
CA THR A 37 -1.05 0.09 0.78
C THR A 37 -1.73 -0.39 2.06
N LEU A 38 -1.50 0.32 3.16
CA LEU A 38 -2.10 0.04 4.46
C LEU A 38 -3.34 0.90 4.71
N LEU A 39 -3.33 2.14 4.21
CA LEU A 39 -4.44 3.09 4.33
C LEU A 39 -4.52 3.94 3.07
N ASP A 40 -5.71 4.09 2.52
CA ASP A 40 -6.07 5.11 1.53
C ASP A 40 -7.47 5.62 1.86
N SER A 41 -7.54 6.80 2.47
CA SER A 41 -8.79 7.39 2.95
C SER A 41 -8.85 8.86 2.58
N THR A 42 -10.03 9.31 2.16
CA THR A 42 -10.27 10.73 1.85
C THR A 42 -11.50 11.21 2.60
N SER A 43 -11.33 12.24 3.43
CA SER A 43 -12.43 12.97 4.05
C SER A 43 -12.70 14.23 3.26
N VAL A 44 -13.98 14.48 2.95
CA VAL A 44 -14.42 15.63 2.15
C VAL A 44 -15.45 16.43 2.92
N THR A 45 -15.23 17.75 3.01
CA THR A 45 -16.22 18.69 3.54
C THR A 45 -16.54 19.70 2.46
N VAL A 46 -17.82 19.79 2.07
CA VAL A 46 -18.31 20.71 1.03
C VAL A 46 -19.14 21.82 1.68
N GLN A 47 -18.86 23.05 1.32
CA GLN A 47 -19.61 24.23 1.77
C GLN A 47 -20.77 24.52 0.82
N PRO A 48 -21.83 25.24 1.27
CA PRO A 48 -22.97 25.60 0.41
C PRO A 48 -22.59 26.42 -0.83
N ASN A 49 -21.46 27.10 -0.82
CA ASN A 49 -20.94 27.87 -1.96
C ASN A 49 -20.17 27.02 -2.97
N GLY A 50 -20.15 25.69 -2.83
CA GLY A 50 -19.42 24.76 -3.70
C GLY A 50 -17.92 24.63 -3.40
N SER A 51 -17.39 25.39 -2.42
CA SER A 51 -16.00 25.18 -2.00
C SER A 51 -15.87 23.90 -1.17
N GLY A 52 -14.78 23.18 -1.36
CA GLY A 52 -14.48 21.92 -0.66
C GLY A 52 -13.13 21.93 0.03
N SER A 53 -13.08 21.24 1.16
CA SER A 53 -11.84 20.85 1.83
C SER A 53 -11.71 19.33 1.79
N PHE A 54 -10.55 18.83 1.37
CA PHE A 54 -10.24 17.41 1.28
C PHE A 54 -9.06 17.14 2.20
N ALA A 55 -9.18 16.12 3.04
CA ALA A 55 -8.07 15.56 3.80
C ALA A 55 -7.83 14.14 3.28
N VAL A 56 -6.70 13.94 2.64
CA VAL A 56 -6.30 12.65 2.05
C VAL A 56 -5.25 12.02 2.95
N TYR A 57 -5.56 10.86 3.49
CA TYR A 57 -4.68 10.08 4.36
C TYR A 57 -4.22 8.85 3.60
N LYS A 58 -2.90 8.69 3.50
CA LYS A 58 -2.31 7.52 2.85
C LYS A 58 -1.21 6.93 3.72
N SER A 59 -1.14 5.60 3.71
CA SER A 59 -0.03 4.87 4.32
C SER A 59 0.31 3.65 3.48
N PHE A 60 1.61 3.40 3.31
CA PHE A 60 2.09 2.21 2.61
C PHE A 60 3.34 1.65 3.30
N LYS A 61 3.49 0.34 3.19
CA LYS A 61 4.69 -0.39 3.66
C LYS A 61 5.56 -0.76 2.48
N VAL A 62 6.84 -0.47 2.60
CA VAL A 62 7.87 -0.89 1.64
C VAL A 62 8.22 -2.35 1.89
N GLN A 63 8.20 -3.19 0.84
CA GLN A 63 8.50 -4.61 0.98
C GLN A 63 9.83 -5.00 0.32
N THR A 64 10.20 -4.32 -0.76
CA THR A 64 11.41 -4.64 -1.52
C THR A 64 12.33 -3.44 -1.66
N PRO A 65 13.64 -3.67 -1.93
CA PRO A 65 14.58 -2.58 -2.26
C PRO A 65 14.10 -1.75 -3.48
N LYS A 66 13.48 -2.40 -4.45
CA LYS A 66 12.90 -1.73 -5.62
C LYS A 66 11.73 -0.82 -5.21
N GLY A 67 10.88 -1.28 -4.28
CA GLY A 67 9.82 -0.47 -3.69
C GLY A 67 10.37 0.77 -2.98
N ALA A 68 11.48 0.63 -2.25
CA ALA A 68 12.16 1.73 -1.59
C ALA A 68 12.64 2.80 -2.59
N VAL A 69 13.28 2.37 -3.68
CA VAL A 69 13.77 3.29 -4.73
C VAL A 69 12.63 3.98 -5.46
N ASN A 70 11.55 3.26 -5.76
CA ASN A 70 10.44 3.81 -6.54
C ASN A 70 9.54 4.76 -5.74
N ASN A 71 9.53 4.65 -4.41
CA ASN A 71 8.62 5.40 -3.54
C ASN A 71 9.33 6.37 -2.59
N HIS A 72 10.62 6.68 -2.80
CA HIS A 72 11.35 7.66 -1.98
C HIS A 72 10.88 9.11 -2.18
N VAL A 73 10.06 9.37 -3.21
CA VAL A 73 9.40 10.66 -3.46
C VAL A 73 7.89 10.44 -3.52
N ILE A 74 7.17 11.07 -2.60
CA ILE A 74 5.70 11.13 -2.67
C ILE A 74 5.28 12.28 -3.56
N LYS A 75 4.20 12.04 -4.36
CA LYS A 75 3.70 12.97 -5.37
C LYS A 75 2.19 13.08 -5.26
N TYR A 76 1.67 14.28 -5.52
CA TYR A 76 0.23 14.50 -5.59
C TYR A 76 -0.08 15.57 -6.65
N ASP A 77 -0.95 15.21 -7.59
CA ASP A 77 -1.36 16.08 -8.69
C ASP A 77 -2.60 16.90 -8.30
N TYR A 78 -2.66 18.15 -8.72
CA TYR A 78 -3.82 19.01 -8.53
C TYR A 78 -3.95 20.01 -9.67
N ASP A 79 -5.17 20.51 -9.88
CA ASP A 79 -5.46 21.58 -10.83
C ASP A 79 -5.34 22.95 -10.14
N PRO A 80 -4.37 23.80 -10.47
CA PRO A 80 -4.15 25.09 -9.83
C PRO A 80 -5.25 26.12 -10.12
N LEU A 81 -6.05 25.91 -11.19
CA LEU A 81 -7.18 26.79 -11.51
C LEU A 81 -8.33 26.63 -10.53
N THR A 82 -8.43 25.47 -9.90
CA THR A 82 -9.61 25.09 -9.09
C THR A 82 -9.26 24.71 -7.66
N ALA A 83 -7.99 24.37 -7.39
CA ALA A 83 -7.61 23.86 -6.09
C ALA A 83 -6.16 24.24 -5.73
N PHE A 84 -5.88 24.13 -4.44
CA PHE A 84 -4.55 24.21 -3.85
C PHE A 84 -4.33 22.97 -2.97
N ALA A 85 -3.16 22.32 -3.09
CA ALA A 85 -2.79 21.14 -2.32
C ALA A 85 -1.48 21.36 -1.57
N ARG A 86 -1.36 20.73 -0.38
CA ARG A 86 -0.13 20.72 0.40
C ARG A 86 -0.02 19.48 1.27
N PHE A 87 1.17 19.00 1.51
CA PHE A 87 1.44 18.03 2.57
C PHE A 87 1.29 18.69 3.94
N LYS A 88 0.56 18.04 4.85
CA LYS A 88 0.34 18.51 6.23
C LYS A 88 1.30 17.85 7.19
N GLN A 89 1.42 16.56 7.07
CA GLN A 89 2.28 15.74 7.90
C GLN A 89 2.77 14.54 7.07
N VAL A 90 4.02 14.19 7.25
CA VAL A 90 4.64 13.03 6.62
C VAL A 90 5.57 12.37 7.63
N THR A 91 5.38 11.08 7.84
CA THR A 91 6.18 10.29 8.78
C THR A 91 6.69 9.03 8.10
N VAL A 92 7.91 8.63 8.47
CA VAL A 92 8.51 7.36 8.10
C VAL A 92 8.78 6.59 9.38
N GLN A 93 8.10 5.48 9.57
CA GLN A 93 8.36 4.54 10.66
C GLN A 93 9.30 3.46 10.13
N ARG A 94 10.44 3.33 10.76
CA ARG A 94 11.45 2.33 10.44
C ARG A 94 11.01 0.94 10.90
N ALA A 95 11.60 -0.09 10.32
CA ALA A 95 11.34 -1.49 10.73
C ALA A 95 11.68 -1.75 12.21
N ASN A 96 12.60 -0.99 12.82
CA ASN A 96 12.94 -1.04 14.24
C ASN A 96 11.95 -0.32 15.17
N GLY A 97 10.89 0.31 14.60
CA GLY A 97 9.88 1.07 15.34
C GLY A 97 10.19 2.55 15.53
N GLU A 98 11.40 3.02 15.15
CA GLU A 98 11.73 4.43 15.19
C GLU A 98 10.86 5.22 14.19
N THR A 99 10.33 6.36 14.61
CA THR A 99 9.53 7.23 13.74
C THR A 99 10.25 8.54 13.48
N MET A 100 10.42 8.85 12.20
CA MET A 100 11.01 10.10 11.73
C MET A 100 9.93 10.95 11.07
N GLN A 101 9.86 12.23 11.47
CA GLN A 101 9.01 13.19 10.78
C GLN A 101 9.78 13.84 9.64
N VAL A 102 9.18 13.86 8.44
CA VAL A 102 9.75 14.50 7.26
C VAL A 102 9.35 15.97 7.24
N ASP A 103 10.30 16.83 6.93
CA ASP A 103 10.08 18.28 6.87
C ASP A 103 9.26 18.66 5.64
N VAL A 104 7.97 18.91 5.83
CA VAL A 104 7.03 19.27 4.76
C VAL A 104 7.32 20.65 4.13
N THR A 105 8.16 21.49 4.73
CA THR A 105 8.54 22.78 4.14
C THR A 105 9.41 22.62 2.89
N LYS A 106 10.03 21.46 2.72
CA LYS A 106 10.82 21.08 1.55
C LYS A 106 9.99 20.60 0.37
N THR A 107 8.66 20.73 0.45
CA THR A 107 7.78 20.38 -0.68
C THR A 107 8.10 21.27 -1.90
N CYS A 108 8.35 20.62 -3.02
CA CYS A 108 8.49 21.28 -4.30
C CYS A 108 7.17 21.20 -5.07
N ASP A 109 6.85 22.25 -5.83
CA ASP A 109 5.65 22.36 -6.63
C ASP A 109 6.02 22.67 -8.09
N TYR A 110 5.76 21.74 -8.99
CA TYR A 110 6.15 21.81 -10.39
C TYR A 110 4.95 21.63 -11.31
N ALA A 111 5.12 22.00 -12.59
CA ALA A 111 4.18 21.59 -13.62
C ALA A 111 4.15 20.06 -13.69
N ALA A 112 2.96 19.45 -13.65
CA ALA A 112 2.83 18.00 -13.81
C ALA A 112 3.28 17.58 -15.20
N PRO A 113 3.88 16.41 -15.36
CA PRO A 113 4.26 15.90 -16.68
C PRO A 113 3.05 15.86 -17.61
N ALA A 114 3.22 16.39 -18.83
CA ALA A 114 2.17 16.39 -19.85
C ALA A 114 1.81 14.93 -20.20
N ARG A 115 0.56 14.55 -19.97
CA ARG A 115 0.04 13.24 -20.36
C ARG A 115 -0.97 13.46 -21.47
N ALA A 116 -0.60 13.31 -22.73
CA ALA A 116 -1.45 13.29 -23.92
C ALA A 116 -2.48 14.44 -24.06
N ILE A 117 -3.00 15.01 -23.00
CA ILE A 117 -3.91 16.14 -22.94
C ILE A 117 -3.29 17.22 -22.06
N TYR A 118 -3.11 18.41 -22.60
CA TYR A 118 -2.64 19.57 -21.84
C TYR A 118 -3.78 20.12 -20.99
N TRP A 119 -3.63 20.06 -19.68
CA TRP A 119 -4.62 20.60 -18.73
C TRP A 119 -4.02 21.45 -17.60
N GLY A 120 -2.76 21.83 -17.73
CA GLY A 120 -2.12 22.77 -16.81
C GLY A 120 -1.97 22.28 -15.36
N ALA A 121 -2.08 20.95 -15.12
CA ALA A 121 -1.95 20.39 -13.78
C ALA A 121 -0.59 20.70 -13.16
N ARG A 122 -0.57 20.84 -11.84
CA ARG A 122 0.63 20.91 -11.02
C ARG A 122 0.78 19.68 -10.18
N GLN A 123 2.02 19.42 -9.76
CA GLN A 123 2.37 18.29 -8.91
C GLN A 123 3.20 18.78 -7.72
N ILE A 124 2.72 18.57 -6.52
CA ILE A 124 3.54 18.71 -5.32
C ILE A 124 4.33 17.42 -5.09
N MET A 125 5.60 17.58 -4.75
CA MET A 125 6.53 16.47 -4.52
C MET A 125 7.29 16.71 -3.22
N LEU A 126 7.49 15.63 -2.46
CA LEU A 126 8.30 15.65 -1.24
C LEU A 126 9.19 14.42 -1.20
N GLU A 127 10.48 14.64 -1.03
CA GLU A 127 11.46 13.59 -0.87
C GLU A 127 11.47 13.08 0.59
N LEU A 128 11.39 11.75 0.74
CA LEU A 128 11.34 11.08 2.04
C LEU A 128 12.74 10.70 2.56
N GLY A 129 13.77 10.89 1.71
CA GLY A 129 15.10 10.35 1.96
C GLY A 129 15.19 8.86 1.64
N ARG A 130 16.20 8.20 2.20
CA ARG A 130 16.41 6.76 1.97
C ARG A 130 15.36 5.94 2.71
N LEU A 131 14.62 5.14 1.96
CA LEU A 131 13.73 4.13 2.48
C LEU A 131 14.39 2.75 2.44
N GLU A 132 13.93 1.84 3.31
CA GLU A 132 14.38 0.46 3.39
C GLU A 132 13.17 -0.50 3.44
N PRO A 133 13.34 -1.76 3.04
CA PRO A 133 12.30 -2.77 3.22
C PRO A 133 11.89 -2.88 4.69
N GLY A 134 10.58 -2.88 4.94
CA GLY A 134 10.00 -2.87 6.28
C GLY A 134 9.54 -1.50 6.75
N ASP A 135 10.01 -0.41 6.13
CA ASP A 135 9.58 0.95 6.46
C ASP A 135 8.10 1.16 6.13
N VAL A 136 7.42 1.92 6.97
CA VAL A 136 6.04 2.38 6.75
C VAL A 136 6.03 3.89 6.58
N VAL A 137 5.53 4.35 5.44
CA VAL A 137 5.34 5.77 5.14
C VAL A 137 3.88 6.12 5.36
N SER A 138 3.60 7.16 6.14
CA SER A 138 2.25 7.69 6.36
C SER A 138 2.24 9.18 6.13
N TYR A 139 1.24 9.67 5.40
CA TYR A 139 1.13 11.10 5.11
C TYR A 139 -0.30 11.59 4.97
N GLU A 140 -0.47 12.87 5.29
CA GLU A 140 -1.70 13.63 5.13
C GLU A 140 -1.51 14.73 4.11
N ILE A 141 -2.43 14.82 3.13
CA ILE A 141 -2.52 15.92 2.18
C ILE A 141 -3.79 16.72 2.47
N SER A 142 -3.66 18.03 2.57
CA SER A 142 -4.81 18.95 2.56
C SER A 142 -4.95 19.56 1.18
N LYS A 143 -6.11 19.35 0.56
CA LYS A 143 -6.52 20.01 -0.68
C LYS A 143 -7.72 20.91 -0.39
N LYS A 144 -7.70 22.14 -0.89
CA LYS A 144 -8.82 23.07 -0.82
C LYS A 144 -9.13 23.57 -2.21
N GLY A 145 -10.40 23.68 -2.54
CA GLY A 145 -10.80 24.14 -3.89
C GLY A 145 -12.27 23.99 -4.13
N PHE A 146 -12.67 24.17 -5.36
CA PHE A 146 -14.05 23.96 -5.78
C PHE A 146 -14.28 22.51 -6.14
N THR A 147 -15.42 21.98 -5.73
CA THR A 147 -15.89 20.66 -6.16
C THR A 147 -16.81 20.90 -7.35
N TYR A 148 -16.43 20.44 -8.52
CA TYR A 148 -17.38 20.35 -9.63
C TYR A 148 -18.30 19.18 -9.35
N ALA A 149 -19.38 19.45 -8.62
CA ALA A 149 -20.52 18.55 -8.65
C ALA A 149 -21.23 18.84 -9.97
N LEU A 150 -21.21 17.91 -10.89
CA LEU A 150 -22.19 17.87 -11.97
C LEU A 150 -23.53 17.59 -11.29
N LEU A 151 -24.35 18.62 -11.14
CA LEU A 151 -25.73 18.51 -10.75
C LEU A 151 -26.53 17.92 -11.92
#